data_98682251dca6ce768d651364001ead2a
#
_entry.id   98682251dca6ce768d651364001ead2a
#
_cell.length_a   1.000
_cell.length_b   1.000
_cell.length_c   1.000
_cell.angle_alpha   90.00
_cell.angle_beta   90.00
_cell.angle_gamma   90.00
#
_symmetry.space_group_name_H-M   'P 1'
#
loop_
_entity.id
_entity.type
_entity.pdbx_description
1 polymer ?
#
loop_
_entity_poly.entity_id
_entity_poly.type
_entity_poly.pdbx_seq_one_letter_code
_entity_poly.pdbx_strand_id
1 'polypeptide(L)'
;MVADSPKFNELWPHIQQFFGPDQIVIAHNARFDNSVLKKTLEHYQLPEPHYLSLDTLATSRAFYKGLPNYRLNTVCDALNINLEHHHNALDDCEACANILLEQINHFGTPALKPYVQSV
;
A
#
# COMPACT_ATOMS: atom_id res chain seq x y z
N MET A 1 -18.88 11.82 -13.60
CA MET A 1 -18.15 11.53 -14.84
C MET A 1 -16.75 12.10 -14.75
N VAL A 2 -15.77 11.37 -15.18
CA VAL A 2 -14.36 11.78 -15.07
C VAL A 2 -13.80 12.36 -16.38
N ALA A 3 -14.66 12.81 -17.29
CA ALA A 3 -14.24 13.33 -18.58
C ALA A 3 -13.26 14.52 -18.47
N ASP A 4 -13.44 15.34 -17.43
CA ASP A 4 -12.58 16.49 -17.18
C ASP A 4 -11.40 16.19 -16.26
N SER A 5 -11.30 14.95 -15.79
CA SER A 5 -10.17 14.55 -14.94
C SER A 5 -8.93 14.34 -15.77
N PRO A 6 -7.74 14.71 -15.25
CA PRO A 6 -6.50 14.41 -15.94
C PRO A 6 -6.33 12.90 -16.13
N LYS A 7 -5.72 12.52 -17.24
CA LYS A 7 -5.36 11.13 -17.49
C LYS A 7 -4.12 10.77 -16.69
N PHE A 8 -3.88 9.48 -16.49
CA PHE A 8 -2.74 9.01 -15.72
C PHE A 8 -1.41 9.58 -16.22
N ASN A 9 -1.22 9.61 -17.54
CA ASN A 9 0.03 10.13 -18.12
C ASN A 9 0.23 11.62 -17.85
N GLU A 10 -0.83 12.37 -17.60
CA GLU A 10 -0.75 13.77 -17.22
C GLU A 10 -0.42 13.94 -15.74
N LEU A 11 -0.89 13.01 -14.90
CA LEU A 11 -0.66 13.04 -13.45
C LEU A 11 0.70 12.46 -13.06
N TRP A 12 1.18 11.48 -13.81
CA TRP A 12 2.39 10.74 -13.44
C TRP A 12 3.61 11.62 -13.16
N PRO A 13 3.92 12.66 -13.97
CA PRO A 13 5.05 13.51 -13.64
C PRO A 13 4.99 14.18 -12.26
N HIS A 14 3.78 14.37 -11.74
CA HIS A 14 3.58 14.99 -10.42
C HIS A 14 3.74 14.00 -9.29
N ILE A 15 3.42 12.73 -9.51
CA ILE A 15 3.43 11.72 -8.44
C ILE A 15 4.64 10.80 -8.52
N GLN A 16 5.37 10.75 -9.63
CA GLN A 16 6.52 9.85 -9.77
C GLN A 16 7.62 10.11 -8.75
N GLN A 17 7.69 11.33 -8.22
CA GLN A 17 8.67 11.68 -7.19
C GLN A 17 8.51 10.84 -5.91
N PHE A 18 7.32 10.27 -5.68
CA PHE A 18 7.06 9.43 -4.52
C PHE A 18 7.45 7.98 -4.73
N PHE A 19 7.92 7.63 -5.93
CA PHE A 19 8.32 6.28 -6.31
C PHE A 19 9.81 6.25 -6.66
N GLY A 20 10.65 6.65 -5.70
CA GLY A 20 12.11 6.66 -5.88
C GLY A 20 12.80 5.55 -5.10
N PRO A 21 14.12 5.34 -5.33
CA PRO A 21 14.86 4.25 -4.68
C PRO A 21 14.88 4.32 -3.16
N ASP A 22 14.72 5.50 -2.59
CA ASP A 22 14.73 5.72 -1.15
C ASP A 22 13.34 5.86 -0.57
N GLN A 23 12.30 5.66 -1.39
CA GLN A 23 10.92 5.79 -0.97
C GLN A 23 10.32 4.41 -0.71
N ILE A 24 9.57 4.29 0.39
CA ILE A 24 8.83 3.07 0.71
C ILE A 24 7.36 3.34 0.44
N VAL A 25 6.79 2.56 -0.46
CA VAL A 25 5.37 2.61 -0.78
C VAL A 25 4.68 1.49 -0.04
N ILE A 26 3.66 1.85 0.73
CA ILE A 26 2.94 0.93 1.60
C ILE A 26 1.55 0.68 1.03
N ALA A 27 1.16 -0.57 0.96
CA ALA A 27 -0.19 -0.94 0.53
C ALA A 27 -0.62 -2.22 1.22
N HIS A 28 -1.92 -2.40 1.35
CA HIS A 28 -2.49 -3.65 1.81
C HIS A 28 -2.80 -4.48 0.57
N ASN A 29 -2.01 -5.52 0.32
CA ASN A 29 -1.94 -6.27 -0.93
C ASN A 29 -1.11 -5.54 -1.99
N ALA A 30 0.12 -5.15 -1.60
CA ALA A 30 1.02 -4.37 -2.45
C ALA A 30 1.35 -5.06 -3.78
N ARG A 31 1.37 -6.39 -3.80
CA ARG A 31 1.61 -7.15 -5.03
C ARG A 31 0.61 -6.77 -6.12
N PHE A 32 -0.67 -6.63 -5.73
CA PHE A 32 -1.72 -6.25 -6.66
C PHE A 32 -1.51 -4.80 -7.13
N ASP A 33 -1.29 -3.87 -6.19
CA ASP A 33 -1.13 -2.46 -6.51
C ASP A 33 0.09 -2.20 -7.38
N ASN A 34 1.20 -2.87 -7.08
CA ASN A 34 2.43 -2.77 -7.89
C ASN A 34 2.21 -3.29 -9.30
N SER A 35 1.44 -4.36 -9.44
CA SER A 35 1.09 -4.93 -10.74
C SER A 35 0.23 -3.98 -11.57
N VAL A 36 -0.76 -3.33 -10.93
CA VAL A 36 -1.62 -2.36 -11.60
C VAL A 36 -0.79 -1.16 -12.05
N LEU A 37 0.10 -0.65 -11.20
CA LEU A 37 0.97 0.47 -11.57
C LEU A 37 1.85 0.10 -12.77
N LYS A 38 2.46 -1.07 -12.73
CA LYS A 38 3.32 -1.54 -13.83
C LYS A 38 2.58 -1.59 -15.14
N LYS A 39 1.39 -2.21 -15.14
CA LYS A 39 0.56 -2.34 -16.35
C LYS A 39 0.11 -0.98 -16.87
N THR A 40 -0.23 -0.06 -15.97
CA THR A 40 -0.64 1.28 -16.35
C THR A 40 0.51 2.04 -17.01
N LEU A 41 1.72 1.95 -16.43
CA LEU A 41 2.90 2.58 -17.01
C LEU A 41 3.22 2.00 -18.40
N GLU A 42 3.11 0.69 -18.56
CA GLU A 42 3.30 0.04 -19.87
C GLU A 42 2.29 0.54 -20.89
N HIS A 43 1.03 0.68 -20.47
CA HIS A 43 -0.04 1.16 -21.35
C HIS A 43 0.27 2.55 -21.91
N TYR A 44 0.80 3.44 -21.08
CA TYR A 44 1.17 4.81 -21.48
C TYR A 44 2.61 4.94 -21.96
N GLN A 45 3.34 3.83 -22.06
CA GLN A 45 4.73 3.79 -22.51
C GLN A 45 5.65 4.69 -21.66
N LEU A 46 5.41 4.67 -20.34
CA LEU A 46 6.18 5.44 -19.38
C LEU A 46 7.23 4.55 -18.71
N PRO A 47 8.40 5.12 -18.33
CA PRO A 47 9.43 4.34 -17.64
C PRO A 47 8.93 3.84 -16.29
N GLU A 48 9.31 2.61 -15.92
CA GLU A 48 9.01 2.05 -14.62
C GLU A 48 9.97 2.62 -13.58
N PRO A 49 9.45 3.10 -12.43
CA PRO A 49 10.30 3.55 -11.33
C PRO A 49 10.87 2.36 -10.55
N HIS A 50 11.97 2.62 -9.85
CA HIS A 50 12.49 1.70 -8.84
C HIS A 50 12.18 2.28 -7.47
N TYR A 51 11.49 1.52 -6.63
CA TYR A 51 11.10 1.95 -5.30
C TYR A 51 11.03 0.75 -4.35
N LEU A 52 10.93 1.04 -3.07
CA LEU A 52 10.75 0.00 -2.05
C LEU A 52 9.27 -0.17 -1.77
N SER A 53 8.86 -1.40 -1.52
CA SER A 53 7.46 -1.73 -1.27
C SER A 53 7.33 -2.51 0.02
N LEU A 54 6.34 -2.16 0.83
CA LEU A 54 5.98 -2.88 2.04
C LEU A 54 4.51 -3.25 1.97
N ASP A 55 4.22 -4.55 2.10
CA ASP A 55 2.87 -5.08 2.01
C ASP A 55 2.34 -5.39 3.41
N THR A 56 1.38 -4.60 3.88
CA THR A 56 0.76 -4.82 5.18
C THR A 56 -0.11 -6.09 5.21
N LEU A 57 -0.53 -6.61 4.07
CA LEU A 57 -1.17 -7.92 4.02
C LEU A 57 -0.18 -9.02 4.40
N ALA A 58 1.03 -8.96 3.84
CA ALA A 58 2.08 -9.93 4.14
C ALA A 58 2.51 -9.86 5.60
N THR A 59 2.74 -8.65 6.14
CA THR A 59 3.12 -8.48 7.54
C THR A 59 2.01 -8.89 8.48
N SER A 60 0.76 -8.61 8.14
CA SER A 60 -0.39 -9.02 8.95
C SER A 60 -0.50 -10.54 9.03
N ARG A 61 -0.30 -11.24 7.90
CA ARG A 61 -0.28 -12.70 7.89
C ARG A 61 0.83 -13.27 8.76
N ALA A 62 1.97 -12.59 8.79
CA ALA A 62 3.12 -13.05 9.58
C ALA A 62 2.96 -12.76 11.07
N PHE A 63 2.43 -11.58 11.42
CA PHE A 63 2.39 -11.11 12.80
C PHE A 63 1.11 -11.49 13.55
N TYR A 64 0.00 -11.61 12.86
CA TYR A 64 -1.31 -11.88 13.49
C TYR A 64 -1.82 -13.23 13.03
N LYS A 65 -1.79 -14.22 13.93
CA LYS A 65 -2.26 -15.56 13.62
C LYS A 65 -3.71 -15.74 14.07
N GLY A 66 -4.43 -16.61 13.39
CA GLY A 66 -5.78 -17.00 13.81
C GLY A 66 -6.92 -16.10 13.34
N LEU A 67 -6.64 -15.13 12.46
CA LEU A 67 -7.71 -14.34 11.88
C LEU A 67 -8.42 -15.14 10.77
N PRO A 68 -9.75 -14.94 10.60
CA PRO A 68 -10.49 -15.66 9.56
C PRO A 68 -10.00 -15.32 8.13
N ASN A 69 -9.51 -14.12 7.95
CA ASN A 69 -8.85 -13.67 6.73
C ASN A 69 -7.98 -12.45 7.08
N TYR A 70 -7.28 -11.91 6.11
CA TYR A 70 -6.38 -10.76 6.33
C TYR A 70 -6.74 -9.58 5.44
N ARG A 71 -8.03 -9.45 5.13
CA ARG A 71 -8.53 -8.28 4.42
C ARG A 71 -8.35 -7.04 5.30
N LEU A 72 -8.30 -5.89 4.66
CA LEU A 72 -8.05 -4.62 5.35
C LEU A 72 -9.02 -4.42 6.52
N ASN A 73 -10.32 -4.60 6.29
CA ASN A 73 -11.33 -4.42 7.33
C ASN A 73 -11.19 -5.41 8.47
N THR A 74 -10.83 -6.67 8.18
CA THR A 74 -10.64 -7.69 9.21
C THR A 74 -9.45 -7.37 10.10
N VAL A 75 -8.33 -6.96 9.50
CA VAL A 75 -7.13 -6.60 10.27
C VAL A 75 -7.40 -5.34 11.10
N CYS A 76 -8.06 -4.34 10.53
CA CYS A 76 -8.43 -3.12 11.26
C CYS A 76 -9.30 -3.44 12.46
N ASP A 77 -10.29 -4.32 12.30
CA ASP A 77 -11.18 -4.73 13.38
C ASP A 77 -10.40 -5.42 14.51
N ALA A 78 -9.49 -6.33 14.13
CA ALA A 78 -8.66 -7.04 15.10
C ALA A 78 -7.73 -6.10 15.88
N LEU A 79 -7.29 -5.00 15.28
CA LEU A 79 -6.39 -4.03 15.89
C LEU A 79 -7.12 -2.83 16.50
N ASN A 80 -8.44 -2.83 16.49
CA ASN A 80 -9.27 -1.71 16.95
C ASN A 80 -9.00 -0.42 16.18
N ILE A 81 -8.70 -0.54 14.91
CA ILE A 81 -8.53 0.59 14.01
C ILE A 81 -9.86 0.89 13.36
N ASN A 82 -10.29 2.15 13.45
CA ASN A 82 -11.55 2.58 12.90
C ASN A 82 -11.46 2.68 11.38
N LEU A 83 -12.38 1.99 10.68
CA LEU A 83 -12.50 2.04 9.22
C LEU A 83 -13.96 2.34 8.90
N GLU A 84 -14.32 3.62 8.91
CA GLU A 84 -15.73 4.06 8.79
C GLU A 84 -16.27 3.99 7.38
N HIS A 85 -15.46 4.39 6.41
CA HIS A 85 -15.90 4.51 5.02
C HIS A 85 -15.22 3.45 4.16
N HIS A 86 -15.54 2.19 4.45
CA HIS A 86 -15.00 1.08 3.68
C HIS A 86 -15.26 1.31 2.18
N HIS A 87 -14.26 1.09 1.35
CA HIS A 87 -14.21 1.36 -0.09
C HIS A 87 -13.96 2.84 -0.46
N ASN A 88 -13.75 3.71 0.53
CA ASN A 88 -13.22 5.04 0.26
C ASN A 88 -11.69 4.94 0.22
N ALA A 89 -11.10 5.38 -0.89
CA ALA A 89 -9.65 5.22 -1.10
C ALA A 89 -8.82 5.93 -0.03
N LEU A 90 -9.22 7.11 0.41
CA LEU A 90 -8.49 7.84 1.44
C LEU A 90 -8.55 7.10 2.78
N ASP A 91 -9.72 6.64 3.18
CA ASP A 91 -9.89 5.90 4.43
C ASP A 91 -9.13 4.59 4.40
N ASP A 92 -9.10 3.90 3.27
CA ASP A 92 -8.34 2.67 3.10
C ASP A 92 -6.83 2.94 3.22
N CYS A 93 -6.34 4.04 2.66
CA CYS A 93 -4.93 4.45 2.80
C CYS A 93 -4.58 4.78 4.25
N GLU A 94 -5.44 5.51 4.95
CA GLU A 94 -5.24 5.83 6.36
C GLU A 94 -5.25 4.58 7.22
N ALA A 95 -6.16 3.65 6.95
CA ALA A 95 -6.24 2.38 7.65
C ALA A 95 -4.96 1.57 7.47
N CYS A 96 -4.45 1.50 6.24
CA CYS A 96 -3.19 0.81 5.94
C CYS A 96 -2.03 1.43 6.71
N ALA A 97 -1.94 2.76 6.74
CA ALA A 97 -0.91 3.47 7.50
C ALA A 97 -1.02 3.19 9.00
N ASN A 98 -2.23 3.16 9.53
CA ASN A 98 -2.47 2.88 10.94
C ASN A 98 -2.11 1.43 11.30
N ILE A 99 -2.35 0.48 10.41
CA ILE A 99 -1.89 -0.90 10.61
C ILE A 99 -0.37 -0.93 10.73
N LEU A 100 0.33 -0.24 9.84
CA LEU A 100 1.79 -0.18 9.87
C LEU A 100 2.29 0.44 11.17
N LEU A 101 1.69 1.54 11.61
CA LEU A 101 2.07 2.21 12.86
C LEU A 101 1.86 1.29 14.06
N GLU A 102 0.76 0.55 14.09
CA GLU A 102 0.49 -0.42 15.14
C GLU A 102 1.55 -1.53 15.16
N GLN A 103 1.94 -2.01 14.00
CA GLN A 103 2.98 -3.04 13.87
C GLN A 103 4.34 -2.51 14.34
N ILE A 104 4.68 -1.27 14.01
CA ILE A 104 5.91 -0.62 14.47
C ILE A 104 5.90 -0.49 15.99
N ASN A 105 4.78 -0.09 16.58
CA ASN A 105 4.66 0.07 18.01
C ASN A 105 4.81 -1.25 18.78
N HIS A 106 4.27 -2.33 18.25
CA HIS A 106 4.29 -3.62 18.92
C HIS A 106 5.54 -4.44 18.65
N PHE A 107 6.05 -4.41 17.42
CA PHE A 107 7.11 -5.32 16.98
C PHE A 107 8.42 -4.60 16.68
N GLY A 108 8.40 -3.29 16.52
CA GLY A 108 9.55 -2.48 16.19
C GLY A 108 9.89 -2.49 14.70
N THR A 109 10.59 -1.45 14.27
CA THR A 109 11.00 -1.30 12.87
C THR A 109 11.83 -2.48 12.35
N PRO A 110 12.78 -3.04 13.14
CA PRO A 110 13.58 -4.18 12.64
C PRO A 110 12.76 -5.39 12.23
N ALA A 111 11.60 -5.63 12.85
CA ALA A 111 10.73 -6.75 12.51
C ALA A 111 10.12 -6.60 11.13
N LEU A 112 9.99 -5.37 10.63
CA LEU A 112 9.40 -5.08 9.32
C LEU A 112 10.40 -5.11 8.18
N LYS A 113 11.69 -4.94 8.47
CA LYS A 113 12.73 -4.87 7.43
C LYS A 113 12.73 -6.06 6.47
N PRO A 114 12.58 -7.33 6.95
CA PRO A 114 12.58 -8.48 6.03
C PRO A 114 11.45 -8.45 4.99
N TYR A 115 10.41 -7.66 5.24
CA TYR A 115 9.23 -7.58 4.36
C TYR A 115 9.32 -6.44 3.35
N VAL A 116 10.34 -5.60 3.45
CA VAL A 116 10.57 -4.53 2.47
C VAL A 116 11.18 -5.14 1.23
N GLN A 117 10.59 -4.87 0.08
CA GLN A 117 11.01 -5.43 -1.20
C GLN A 117 11.33 -4.33 -2.20
N SER A 118 12.31 -4.59 -3.08
CA SER A 118 12.58 -3.72 -4.23
C SER A 118 11.63 -4.05 -5.36
N VAL A 119 11.05 -3.02 -5.92
CA VAL A 119 10.17 -3.17 -7.08
C VAL A 119 10.88 -2.70 -8.34
#